data_3162bdd6848830705f5ee76ab1176e43
#
_entry.id   3162bdd6848830705f5ee76ab1176e43
#
_cell.length_a   1.000
_cell.length_b   1.000
_cell.length_c   1.000
_cell.angle_alpha   90.00
_cell.angle_beta   90.00
_cell.angle_gamma   90.00
#
_symmetry.space_group_name_H-M   'P 1'
#
loop_
_entity.id
_entity.type
_entity.pdbx_description
1 polymer ?
#
loop_
_entity_poly.entity_id
_entity_poly.type
_entity_poly.pdbx_seq_one_letter_code
_entity_poly.pdbx_strand_id
1 'polypeptide(L)'
;MDAGNGFLHPDRLFPADPATRTIARDLYETVRNLPIVSPHGHTEPSWFADNKPFEDAASLLVIPDHYLFRMLHSVGVTLDELGVPRLDGKPVAEGRAIWRTFAKHYHLFRGTPSSLWVDHAMSAVLGCTEPLTADNADALYDHINAQLARPEFRPRALHQRFGIETIATTEGALDPLVHHQKMAAEGWIGKVRTTYRPDSVTDPDAVGFRDNLLKFGEITGADVTNWDGLIEAHRRRRAYFRKFGATATDHGVPTAFTADLPLAEKQALLDKALKGPLSAVEAELFRGQMMTEMAGLSAEDGMVMQIHAGSRRNTDSGLFATRGPNMGADIPTRTDWVGGLNALLSKYGHAPGLRILLFTLDETTYARELAPMAGHWACLMVGPPWWFHDSPLGIRRYLDQVVETAGFANMAGFNDDTRALLSIPARHDVWRREVCRFLAQLAAEHRISGKEAEIVARELSYDNAKKAYKL
;
A
#
# COMPACT_ATOMS: atom_id res chain seq x y z
N MET A 1 -4.82 18.21 -15.25
CA MET A 1 -3.61 17.94 -16.07
C MET A 1 -4.06 17.92 -17.52
N ASP A 2 -3.68 18.96 -18.26
CA ASP A 2 -4.01 18.99 -19.70
C ASP A 2 -3.41 17.78 -20.39
N ALA A 3 -4.19 17.20 -21.32
CA ALA A 3 -3.77 16.13 -22.21
C ALA A 3 -2.78 16.70 -23.25
N GLY A 4 -1.63 17.20 -22.75
CA GLY A 4 -0.56 17.68 -23.61
C GLY A 4 0.21 16.50 -24.19
N ASN A 5 0.18 16.36 -25.48
CA ASN A 5 1.18 15.73 -26.37
C ASN A 5 1.88 14.41 -25.99
N GLY A 6 1.37 13.64 -25.03
CA GLY A 6 1.95 12.35 -24.68
C GLY A 6 1.41 11.22 -25.55
N PHE A 7 2.05 10.06 -25.51
CA PHE A 7 1.65 8.86 -26.25
C PHE A 7 0.49 8.08 -25.60
N LEU A 8 -0.08 8.56 -24.47
CA LEU A 8 -1.19 7.90 -23.78
C LEU A 8 -2.53 8.18 -24.49
N HIS A 9 -3.27 7.12 -24.83
CA HIS A 9 -4.60 7.30 -25.42
C HIS A 9 -5.58 7.88 -24.38
N PRO A 10 -6.36 8.94 -24.72
CA PRO A 10 -7.28 9.57 -23.77
C PRO A 10 -8.40 8.63 -23.27
N ASP A 11 -8.83 7.68 -24.12
CA ASP A 11 -9.87 6.69 -23.80
C ASP A 11 -9.35 5.38 -23.23
N ARG A 12 -8.08 5.31 -22.85
CA ARG A 12 -7.55 4.08 -22.26
C ARG A 12 -8.44 3.60 -21.11
N LEU A 13 -8.66 2.29 -21.02
CA LEU A 13 -9.45 1.61 -19.98
C LEU A 13 -10.97 1.83 -20.05
N PHE A 14 -11.48 2.76 -20.84
CA PHE A 14 -12.92 2.96 -20.99
C PHE A 14 -13.59 1.85 -21.83
N PRO A 15 -14.93 1.68 -21.73
CA PRO A 15 -15.67 0.68 -22.48
C PRO A 15 -15.46 0.80 -23.99
N ALA A 16 -15.50 -0.35 -24.68
CA ALA A 16 -15.46 -0.36 -26.15
C ALA A 16 -16.79 0.13 -26.76
N ASP A 17 -17.91 -0.13 -26.08
CA ASP A 17 -19.22 0.36 -26.48
C ASP A 17 -19.29 1.90 -26.46
N PRO A 18 -19.68 2.57 -27.57
CA PRO A 18 -19.66 4.03 -27.65
C PRO A 18 -20.60 4.72 -26.67
N ALA A 19 -21.78 4.18 -26.40
CA ALA A 19 -22.75 4.81 -25.52
C ALA A 19 -22.25 4.78 -24.06
N THR A 20 -21.85 3.61 -23.58
CA THR A 20 -21.29 3.43 -22.23
C THR A 20 -19.96 4.20 -22.07
N ARG A 21 -19.14 4.26 -23.14
CA ARG A 21 -17.90 5.05 -23.13
C ARG A 21 -18.17 6.55 -22.96
N THR A 22 -19.22 7.08 -23.57
CA THR A 22 -19.61 8.49 -23.40
C THR A 22 -19.94 8.78 -21.94
N ILE A 23 -20.77 7.94 -21.31
CA ILE A 23 -21.09 8.08 -19.88
C ILE A 23 -19.83 7.98 -19.01
N ALA A 24 -18.94 7.04 -19.30
CA ALA A 24 -17.69 6.88 -18.55
C ALA A 24 -16.77 8.10 -18.65
N ARG A 25 -16.68 8.73 -19.83
CA ARG A 25 -15.93 9.98 -20.02
C ARG A 25 -16.54 11.13 -19.21
N ASP A 26 -17.85 11.30 -19.27
CA ASP A 26 -18.54 12.37 -18.56
C ASP A 26 -18.34 12.24 -17.05
N LEU A 27 -18.49 11.03 -16.52
CA LEU A 27 -18.18 10.74 -15.10
C LEU A 27 -16.72 11.02 -14.77
N TYR A 28 -15.77 10.60 -15.61
CA TYR A 28 -14.35 10.81 -15.38
C TYR A 28 -13.97 12.29 -15.36
N GLU A 29 -14.58 13.13 -16.19
CA GLU A 29 -14.36 14.58 -16.15
C GLU A 29 -14.72 15.20 -14.80
N THR A 30 -15.69 14.64 -14.05
CA THR A 30 -16.07 15.13 -12.73
C THR A 30 -15.05 14.77 -11.63
N VAL A 31 -14.24 13.71 -11.84
CA VAL A 31 -13.33 13.17 -10.79
C VAL A 31 -11.84 13.28 -11.13
N ARG A 32 -11.47 13.48 -12.40
CA ARG A 32 -10.07 13.43 -12.85
C ARG A 32 -9.14 14.41 -12.12
N ASN A 33 -9.67 15.55 -11.70
CA ASN A 33 -8.92 16.62 -11.04
C ASN A 33 -9.15 16.69 -9.52
N LEU A 34 -9.84 15.71 -8.93
CA LEU A 34 -9.96 15.64 -7.47
C LEU A 34 -8.57 15.51 -6.83
N PRO A 35 -8.36 16.07 -5.63
CA PRO A 35 -7.12 15.87 -4.90
C PRO A 35 -6.79 14.39 -4.75
N ILE A 36 -5.51 14.07 -4.59
CA ILE A 36 -5.06 12.72 -4.29
C ILE A 36 -4.98 12.58 -2.77
N VAL A 37 -5.71 11.61 -2.24
CA VAL A 37 -5.56 11.11 -0.87
C VAL A 37 -4.87 9.75 -0.98
N SER A 38 -3.61 9.68 -0.55
CA SER A 38 -2.76 8.48 -0.52
C SER A 38 -2.58 8.05 0.95
N PRO A 39 -3.60 7.40 1.56
CA PRO A 39 -3.68 7.20 3.00
C PRO A 39 -2.87 6.00 3.49
N HIS A 40 -2.30 5.23 2.59
CA HIS A 40 -1.40 4.11 2.83
C HIS A 40 -0.43 3.96 1.67
N GLY A 41 0.86 3.78 1.97
CA GLY A 41 1.90 3.57 0.97
C GLY A 41 3.28 3.47 1.62
N HIS A 42 4.29 3.28 0.77
CA HIS A 42 5.66 2.98 1.19
C HIS A 42 6.70 3.89 0.52
N THR A 43 6.31 5.13 0.17
CA THR A 43 7.27 6.13 -0.31
C THR A 43 8.25 6.51 0.80
N GLU A 44 9.50 6.79 0.43
CA GLU A 44 10.55 7.12 1.39
C GLU A 44 10.31 8.49 2.04
N PRO A 45 10.14 8.59 3.38
CA PRO A 45 9.90 9.86 4.06
C PRO A 45 11.09 10.82 3.94
N SER A 46 12.31 10.32 3.76
CA SER A 46 13.52 11.10 3.51
C SER A 46 13.42 11.98 2.26
N TRP A 47 12.71 11.53 1.23
CA TRP A 47 12.50 12.35 0.02
C TRP A 47 11.84 13.68 0.37
N PHE A 48 10.77 13.65 1.17
CA PHE A 48 10.05 14.86 1.56
C PHE A 48 10.80 15.67 2.64
N ALA A 49 11.47 14.99 3.57
CA ALA A 49 12.25 15.63 4.61
C ALA A 49 13.46 16.39 4.07
N ASP A 50 14.19 15.78 3.14
CA ASP A 50 15.41 16.37 2.59
C ASP A 50 15.17 17.23 1.34
N ASN A 51 14.12 16.92 0.58
CA ASN A 51 13.72 17.62 -0.64
C ASN A 51 14.86 17.77 -1.67
N LYS A 52 15.73 16.75 -1.74
CA LYS A 52 16.85 16.70 -2.71
C LYS A 52 16.36 16.26 -4.09
N PRO A 53 17.04 16.61 -5.18
CA PRO A 53 16.79 16.02 -6.49
C PRO A 53 16.94 14.50 -6.43
N PHE A 54 16.18 13.79 -7.26
CA PHE A 54 16.39 12.36 -7.49
C PHE A 54 17.70 12.15 -8.26
N GLU A 55 18.34 11.02 -8.04
CA GLU A 55 19.66 10.72 -8.58
C GLU A 55 19.63 10.54 -10.10
N ASP A 56 18.82 9.57 -10.57
CA ASP A 56 18.62 9.29 -11.99
C ASP A 56 17.33 8.50 -12.25
N ALA A 57 17.04 8.25 -13.54
CA ALA A 57 15.86 7.52 -13.99
C ALA A 57 15.82 6.08 -13.47
N ALA A 58 16.95 5.38 -13.36
CA ALA A 58 16.99 3.99 -12.94
C ALA A 58 16.75 3.84 -11.44
N SER A 59 17.39 4.68 -10.63
CA SER A 59 17.21 4.69 -9.17
C SER A 59 15.80 5.09 -8.75
N LEU A 60 15.12 5.92 -9.55
CA LEU A 60 13.76 6.37 -9.26
C LEU A 60 12.68 5.40 -9.77
N LEU A 61 12.82 4.86 -10.97
CA LEU A 61 11.75 4.11 -11.65
C LEU A 61 11.95 2.59 -11.62
N VAL A 62 13.18 2.08 -11.52
CA VAL A 62 13.44 0.64 -11.69
C VAL A 62 13.82 -0.02 -10.36
N ILE A 63 14.83 0.48 -9.67
CA ILE A 63 15.42 -0.17 -8.49
C ILE A 63 14.41 -0.37 -7.35
N PRO A 64 13.54 0.61 -6.98
CA PRO A 64 12.62 0.44 -5.86
C PRO A 64 11.38 -0.39 -6.20
N ASP A 65 11.11 -0.62 -7.49
CA ASP A 65 9.86 -1.24 -7.94
C ASP A 65 10.00 -2.76 -8.10
N HIS A 66 9.53 -3.49 -7.07
CA HIS A 66 9.54 -4.95 -7.08
C HIS A 66 8.58 -5.58 -8.09
N TYR A 67 7.61 -4.87 -8.65
CA TYR A 67 6.83 -5.35 -9.79
C TYR A 67 7.69 -5.43 -11.06
N LEU A 68 8.60 -4.46 -11.23
CA LEU A 68 9.48 -4.42 -12.40
C LEU A 68 10.57 -5.49 -12.29
N PHE A 69 11.37 -5.46 -11.24
CA PHE A 69 12.53 -6.33 -11.17
C PHE A 69 12.16 -7.82 -11.01
N ARG A 70 11.01 -8.18 -10.36
CA ARG A 70 10.57 -9.58 -10.31
C ARG A 70 10.24 -10.15 -11.70
N MET A 71 9.60 -9.37 -12.56
CA MET A 71 9.28 -9.78 -13.94
C MET A 71 10.56 -9.95 -14.78
N LEU A 72 11.51 -9.03 -14.65
CA LEU A 72 12.80 -9.14 -15.31
C LEU A 72 13.59 -10.35 -14.82
N HIS A 73 13.58 -10.60 -13.52
CA HIS A 73 14.20 -11.75 -12.90
C HIS A 73 13.60 -13.07 -13.41
N SER A 74 12.31 -13.14 -13.65
CA SER A 74 11.62 -14.35 -14.16
C SER A 74 12.06 -14.80 -15.55
N VAL A 75 12.73 -13.93 -16.32
CA VAL A 75 13.30 -14.23 -17.64
C VAL A 75 14.82 -14.28 -17.62
N GLY A 76 15.43 -14.38 -16.44
CA GLY A 76 16.86 -14.59 -16.26
C GLY A 76 17.71 -13.33 -16.11
N VAL A 77 17.13 -12.12 -16.08
CA VAL A 77 17.86 -10.90 -15.72
C VAL A 77 18.21 -10.95 -14.24
N THR A 78 19.47 -10.79 -13.90
CA THR A 78 19.91 -10.85 -12.51
C THR A 78 19.60 -9.56 -11.75
N LEU A 79 19.41 -9.66 -10.45
CA LEU A 79 19.20 -8.48 -9.61
C LEU A 79 20.48 -7.60 -9.53
N ASP A 80 21.66 -8.15 -9.81
CA ASP A 80 22.90 -7.38 -9.96
C ASP A 80 22.84 -6.47 -11.19
N GLU A 81 22.33 -6.96 -12.33
CA GLU A 81 22.12 -6.16 -13.55
C GLU A 81 21.03 -5.08 -13.38
N LEU A 82 20.17 -5.22 -12.39
CA LEU A 82 19.10 -4.28 -12.06
C LEU A 82 19.45 -3.32 -10.91
N GLY A 83 20.68 -3.37 -10.43
CA GLY A 83 21.18 -2.45 -9.40
C GLY A 83 20.58 -2.68 -8.01
N VAL A 84 19.87 -3.82 -7.79
CA VAL A 84 19.29 -4.10 -6.48
C VAL A 84 20.40 -4.42 -5.48
N PRO A 85 20.51 -3.68 -4.36
CA PRO A 85 21.65 -3.81 -3.43
C PRO A 85 21.78 -5.21 -2.82
N ARG A 86 23.02 -5.61 -2.53
CA ARG A 86 23.37 -6.88 -1.87
C ARG A 86 23.70 -6.65 -0.40
N LEU A 87 23.33 -7.60 0.47
CA LEU A 87 23.70 -7.55 1.90
C LEU A 87 25.22 -7.66 2.14
N ASP A 88 25.95 -8.32 1.23
CA ASP A 88 27.41 -8.46 1.31
C ASP A 88 28.19 -7.26 0.74
N GLY A 89 27.49 -6.22 0.28
CA GLY A 89 28.07 -4.98 -0.23
C GLY A 89 28.81 -5.11 -1.56
N LYS A 90 28.70 -6.24 -2.27
CA LYS A 90 29.33 -6.39 -3.59
C LYS A 90 28.72 -5.42 -4.60
N PRO A 91 29.51 -4.93 -5.57
CA PRO A 91 29.04 -4.02 -6.60
C PRO A 91 27.89 -4.63 -7.43
N VAL A 92 26.97 -3.77 -7.81
CA VAL A 92 25.84 -4.05 -8.74
C VAL A 92 25.90 -3.03 -9.88
N ALA A 93 25.10 -3.24 -10.93
CA ALA A 93 24.99 -2.27 -12.03
C ALA A 93 24.44 -0.91 -11.53
N GLU A 94 24.75 0.15 -12.23
CA GLU A 94 24.36 1.51 -11.88
C GLU A 94 23.77 2.28 -13.08
N GLY A 95 22.91 3.21 -12.77
CA GLY A 95 22.42 4.26 -13.65
C GLY A 95 22.02 3.78 -15.05
N ARG A 96 22.71 4.26 -16.06
CA ARG A 96 22.41 3.99 -17.48
C ARG A 96 22.47 2.49 -17.85
N ALA A 97 23.32 1.69 -17.21
CA ALA A 97 23.41 0.26 -17.50
C ALA A 97 22.10 -0.46 -17.08
N ILE A 98 21.58 -0.14 -15.90
CA ILE A 98 20.27 -0.64 -15.43
C ILE A 98 19.17 -0.22 -16.39
N TRP A 99 19.14 1.06 -16.77
CA TRP A 99 18.13 1.62 -17.67
C TRP A 99 18.11 0.93 -19.03
N ARG A 100 19.30 0.70 -19.64
CA ARG A 100 19.41 -0.05 -20.90
C ARG A 100 18.90 -1.48 -20.77
N THR A 101 19.21 -2.17 -19.67
CA THR A 101 18.71 -3.52 -19.38
C THR A 101 17.18 -3.50 -19.25
N PHE A 102 16.62 -2.55 -18.54
CA PHE A 102 15.17 -2.36 -18.42
C PHE A 102 14.51 -2.10 -19.78
N ALA A 103 15.05 -1.15 -20.57
CA ALA A 103 14.53 -0.79 -21.88
C ALA A 103 14.53 -1.97 -22.86
N LYS A 104 15.62 -2.75 -22.90
CA LYS A 104 15.72 -3.96 -23.72
C LYS A 104 14.61 -4.97 -23.43
N HIS A 105 14.17 -5.04 -22.19
CA HIS A 105 13.16 -6.01 -21.73
C HIS A 105 11.79 -5.38 -21.49
N TYR A 106 11.59 -4.08 -21.80
CA TYR A 106 10.34 -3.38 -21.53
C TYR A 106 9.11 -4.03 -22.20
N HIS A 107 9.32 -4.72 -23.30
CA HIS A 107 8.28 -5.50 -24.00
C HIS A 107 7.60 -6.57 -23.14
N LEU A 108 8.23 -7.03 -22.05
CA LEU A 108 7.66 -8.01 -21.11
C LEU A 108 6.45 -7.45 -20.33
N PHE A 109 6.36 -6.13 -20.22
CA PHE A 109 5.30 -5.47 -19.47
C PHE A 109 4.04 -5.19 -20.27
N ARG A 110 3.98 -5.59 -21.56
CA ARG A 110 2.80 -5.40 -22.42
C ARG A 110 1.55 -6.01 -21.78
N GLY A 111 0.50 -5.19 -21.61
CA GLY A 111 -0.76 -5.61 -21.00
C GLY A 111 -0.73 -5.78 -19.49
N THR A 112 0.38 -5.48 -18.83
CA THR A 112 0.47 -5.48 -17.36
C THR A 112 0.15 -4.09 -16.79
N PRO A 113 -0.26 -3.98 -15.52
CA PRO A 113 -0.44 -2.68 -14.87
C PRO A 113 0.87 -1.87 -14.81
N SER A 114 2.03 -2.53 -14.70
CA SER A 114 3.33 -1.86 -14.63
C SER A 114 3.61 -1.01 -15.86
N SER A 115 3.23 -1.47 -17.08
CA SER A 115 3.39 -0.63 -18.28
C SER A 115 2.51 0.62 -18.21
N LEU A 116 1.28 0.52 -17.70
CA LEU A 116 0.39 1.67 -17.56
C LEU A 116 0.97 2.71 -16.61
N TRP A 117 1.56 2.28 -15.50
CA TRP A 117 2.14 3.19 -14.52
C TRP A 117 3.43 3.84 -15.01
N VAL A 118 4.32 3.07 -15.64
CA VAL A 118 5.57 3.57 -16.20
C VAL A 118 5.28 4.50 -17.38
N ASP A 119 4.43 4.11 -18.31
CA ASP A 119 4.05 4.94 -19.46
C ASP A 119 3.41 6.25 -19.02
N HIS A 120 2.57 6.23 -17.97
CA HIS A 120 1.99 7.44 -17.42
C HIS A 120 3.08 8.33 -16.78
N ALA A 121 3.97 7.75 -15.98
CA ALA A 121 5.07 8.51 -15.38
C ALA A 121 5.96 9.14 -16.44
N MET A 122 6.32 8.38 -17.48
CA MET A 122 7.14 8.89 -18.58
C MET A 122 6.43 9.97 -19.40
N SER A 123 5.18 9.72 -19.81
CA SER A 123 4.43 10.63 -20.66
C SER A 123 3.90 11.86 -19.91
N ALA A 124 3.06 11.66 -18.88
CA ALA A 124 2.33 12.74 -18.22
C ALA A 124 3.17 13.50 -17.20
N VAL A 125 4.17 12.85 -16.58
CA VAL A 125 5.00 13.48 -15.53
C VAL A 125 6.32 13.98 -16.10
N LEU A 126 7.06 13.13 -16.80
CA LEU A 126 8.42 13.39 -17.27
C LEU A 126 8.49 13.99 -18.68
N GLY A 127 7.34 14.08 -19.39
CA GLY A 127 7.25 14.72 -20.70
C GLY A 127 7.90 13.95 -21.84
N CYS A 128 8.01 12.63 -21.72
CA CYS A 128 8.45 11.79 -22.83
C CYS A 128 7.35 11.74 -23.90
N THR A 129 7.74 11.89 -25.15
CA THR A 129 6.80 11.92 -26.31
C THR A 129 6.63 10.56 -26.97
N GLU A 130 7.49 9.60 -26.66
CA GLU A 130 7.52 8.26 -27.22
C GLU A 130 7.62 7.20 -26.13
N PRO A 131 7.05 5.99 -26.34
CA PRO A 131 7.23 4.85 -25.46
C PRO A 131 8.70 4.40 -25.39
N LEU A 132 9.10 3.79 -24.28
CA LEU A 132 10.43 3.25 -24.08
C LEU A 132 10.69 2.03 -25.00
N THR A 133 11.80 2.07 -25.69
CA THR A 133 12.32 0.97 -26.50
C THR A 133 13.84 0.82 -26.26
N ALA A 134 14.43 -0.29 -26.74
CA ALA A 134 15.87 -0.44 -26.68
C ALA A 134 16.62 0.63 -27.50
N ASP A 135 16.04 1.06 -28.63
CA ASP A 135 16.68 1.99 -29.54
C ASP A 135 16.72 3.44 -29.04
N ASN A 136 15.68 3.86 -28.27
CA ASN A 136 15.60 5.23 -27.72
C ASN A 136 16.01 5.32 -26.23
N ALA A 137 16.51 4.23 -25.65
CA ALA A 137 16.81 4.12 -24.22
C ALA A 137 17.73 5.24 -23.72
N ASP A 138 18.84 5.50 -24.41
CA ASP A 138 19.80 6.51 -24.01
C ASP A 138 19.24 7.93 -24.12
N ALA A 139 18.52 8.22 -25.18
CA ALA A 139 17.90 9.54 -25.38
C ALA A 139 16.85 9.82 -24.30
N LEU A 140 16.02 8.82 -23.93
CA LEU A 140 15.05 8.96 -22.86
C LEU A 140 15.70 9.04 -21.48
N TYR A 141 16.78 8.31 -21.24
CA TYR A 141 17.57 8.44 -20.00
C TYR A 141 18.07 9.86 -19.79
N ASP A 142 18.69 10.44 -20.84
CA ASP A 142 19.21 11.82 -20.79
C ASP A 142 18.09 12.84 -20.62
N HIS A 143 16.97 12.68 -21.33
CA HIS A 143 15.80 13.52 -21.18
C HIS A 143 15.25 13.48 -19.76
N ILE A 144 15.01 12.28 -19.20
CA ILE A 144 14.46 12.10 -17.85
C ILE A 144 15.40 12.73 -16.82
N ASN A 145 16.70 12.47 -16.90
CA ASN A 145 17.67 13.04 -15.95
C ASN A 145 17.74 14.57 -16.03
N ALA A 146 17.62 15.14 -17.23
CA ALA A 146 17.50 16.58 -17.39
C ALA A 146 16.24 17.16 -16.71
N GLN A 147 15.11 16.43 -16.76
CA GLN A 147 13.91 16.83 -16.02
C GLN A 147 14.12 16.72 -14.51
N LEU A 148 14.67 15.59 -14.02
CA LEU A 148 14.86 15.34 -12.58
C LEU A 148 15.83 16.35 -11.92
N ALA A 149 16.75 16.94 -12.68
CA ALA A 149 17.65 17.98 -12.21
C ALA A 149 16.92 19.33 -11.91
N ARG A 150 15.72 19.54 -12.44
CA ARG A 150 14.98 20.78 -12.31
C ARG A 150 14.27 20.88 -10.95
N PRO A 151 14.15 22.08 -10.35
CA PRO A 151 13.48 22.27 -9.06
C PRO A 151 12.03 21.77 -9.01
N GLU A 152 11.30 21.81 -10.14
CA GLU A 152 9.90 21.39 -10.26
C GLU A 152 9.70 19.88 -10.15
N PHE A 153 10.80 19.10 -10.20
CA PHE A 153 10.79 17.65 -10.02
C PHE A 153 11.34 17.20 -8.67
N ARG A 154 11.61 18.12 -7.74
CA ARG A 154 11.91 17.74 -6.36
C ARG A 154 10.68 17.16 -5.67
N PRO A 155 10.85 16.28 -4.68
CA PRO A 155 9.73 15.55 -4.05
C PRO A 155 8.58 16.44 -3.56
N ARG A 156 8.87 17.57 -2.90
CA ARG A 156 7.83 18.51 -2.43
C ARG A 156 7.13 19.25 -3.58
N ALA A 157 7.84 19.57 -4.63
CA ALA A 157 7.25 20.18 -5.83
C ALA A 157 6.34 19.17 -6.56
N LEU A 158 6.75 17.90 -6.66
CA LEU A 158 5.93 16.84 -7.21
C LEU A 158 4.69 16.56 -6.36
N HIS A 159 4.80 16.55 -5.04
CA HIS A 159 3.65 16.44 -4.14
C HIS A 159 2.59 17.51 -4.45
N GLN A 160 3.01 18.76 -4.63
CA GLN A 160 2.11 19.86 -4.99
C GLN A 160 1.55 19.70 -6.41
N ARG A 161 2.41 19.41 -7.38
CA ARG A 161 2.04 19.24 -8.81
C ARG A 161 1.02 18.12 -9.01
N PHE A 162 1.13 17.02 -8.25
CA PHE A 162 0.19 15.91 -8.30
C PHE A 162 -1.14 16.20 -7.59
N GLY A 163 -1.27 17.33 -6.91
CA GLY A 163 -2.44 17.67 -6.12
C GLY A 163 -2.64 16.71 -4.94
N ILE A 164 -1.55 16.20 -4.35
CA ILE A 164 -1.62 15.33 -3.19
C ILE A 164 -2.04 16.16 -1.98
N GLU A 165 -3.19 15.85 -1.39
CA GLU A 165 -3.68 16.48 -0.17
C GLU A 165 -2.93 15.92 1.05
N THR A 166 -2.81 14.61 1.11
CA THR A 166 -2.04 13.90 2.13
C THR A 166 -1.47 12.60 1.58
N ILE A 167 -0.28 12.22 2.03
CA ILE A 167 0.36 10.94 1.75
C ILE A 167 0.80 10.31 3.07
N ALA A 168 0.56 9.02 3.23
CA ALA A 168 1.07 8.25 4.37
C ALA A 168 2.23 7.37 3.95
N THR A 169 3.27 7.37 4.77
CA THR A 169 4.37 6.41 4.75
C THR A 169 4.14 5.35 5.81
N THR A 170 4.92 4.28 5.83
CA THR A 170 4.72 3.17 6.77
C THR A 170 6.02 2.88 7.51
N GLU A 171 6.04 3.14 8.82
CA GLU A 171 7.22 2.99 9.66
C GLU A 171 7.03 1.92 10.74
N GLY A 172 8.10 1.18 11.01
CA GLY A 172 8.12 0.15 12.05
C GLY A 172 8.00 0.72 13.47
N ALA A 173 7.55 -0.10 14.41
CA ALA A 173 7.37 0.30 15.80
C ALA A 173 8.64 0.90 16.46
N LEU A 174 9.81 0.50 16.01
CA LEU A 174 11.09 0.96 16.55
C LEU A 174 11.66 2.20 15.86
N ASP A 175 11.03 2.66 14.76
CA ASP A 175 11.52 3.80 13.97
C ASP A 175 11.47 5.10 14.80
N PRO A 176 12.57 5.84 14.92
CA PRO A 176 12.60 7.10 15.69
C PRO A 176 11.82 8.25 15.00
N LEU A 177 11.32 8.08 13.78
CA LEU A 177 10.59 9.07 12.98
C LEU A 177 11.37 10.38 12.73
N VAL A 178 12.69 10.29 12.54
CA VAL A 178 13.55 11.48 12.38
C VAL A 178 13.13 12.35 11.18
N HIS A 179 12.69 11.74 10.08
CA HIS A 179 12.23 12.46 8.90
C HIS A 179 10.89 13.17 9.16
N HIS A 180 9.97 12.51 9.88
CA HIS A 180 8.69 13.12 10.27
C HIS A 180 8.88 14.23 11.29
N GLN A 181 9.83 14.09 12.22
CA GLN A 181 10.21 15.18 13.14
C GLN A 181 10.70 16.41 12.36
N LYS A 182 11.59 16.21 11.38
CA LYS A 182 12.10 17.29 10.53
C LYS A 182 10.97 17.97 9.75
N MET A 183 10.11 17.20 9.10
CA MET A 183 8.96 17.72 8.36
C MET A 183 7.98 18.47 9.26
N ALA A 184 7.73 17.98 10.48
CA ALA A 184 6.86 18.66 11.44
C ALA A 184 7.43 20.01 11.86
N ALA A 185 8.74 20.12 12.09
CA ALA A 185 9.41 21.38 12.42
C ALA A 185 9.35 22.40 11.27
N GLU A 186 9.21 21.94 10.02
CA GLU A 186 9.09 22.78 8.82
C GLU A 186 7.63 23.04 8.39
N GLY A 187 6.63 22.65 9.22
CA GLY A 187 5.21 22.89 8.95
C GLY A 187 4.59 21.92 7.92
N TRP A 188 5.21 20.76 7.70
CA TRP A 188 4.73 19.72 6.77
C TRP A 188 3.91 18.63 7.46
N ILE A 189 3.62 18.73 8.74
CA ILE A 189 2.75 17.80 9.45
C ILE A 189 1.37 17.72 8.79
N GLY A 190 0.85 16.51 8.63
CA GLY A 190 -0.46 16.26 7.99
C GLY A 190 -0.42 16.17 6.46
N LYS A 191 0.60 16.70 5.78
CA LYS A 191 0.83 16.49 4.35
C LYS A 191 1.52 15.15 4.09
N VAL A 192 2.56 14.84 4.88
CA VAL A 192 3.20 13.54 4.93
C VAL A 192 2.99 12.99 6.32
N ARG A 193 2.25 11.89 6.43
CA ARG A 193 1.87 11.22 7.69
C ARG A 193 2.66 9.93 7.84
N THR A 194 2.77 9.44 9.05
CA THR A 194 3.28 8.09 9.31
C THR A 194 2.13 7.12 9.55
N THR A 195 2.34 5.83 9.28
CA THR A 195 1.47 4.71 9.66
C THR A 195 2.24 3.80 10.61
N TYR A 196 1.63 3.39 11.71
CA TYR A 196 2.25 2.55 12.72
C TYR A 196 2.23 1.08 12.32
N ARG A 197 3.38 0.48 12.03
CA ARG A 197 3.52 -0.93 11.69
C ARG A 197 4.26 -1.70 12.77
N PRO A 198 3.54 -2.47 13.62
CA PRO A 198 4.14 -3.16 14.77
C PRO A 198 4.74 -4.53 14.48
N ASP A 199 4.71 -5.05 13.25
CA ASP A 199 5.03 -6.44 12.90
C ASP A 199 6.32 -6.95 13.58
N SER A 200 7.38 -6.14 13.65
CA SER A 200 8.67 -6.51 14.27
C SER A 200 8.61 -6.81 15.76
N VAL A 201 7.53 -6.40 16.44
CA VAL A 201 7.31 -6.59 17.89
C VAL A 201 5.97 -7.28 18.22
N THR A 202 5.24 -7.74 17.21
CA THR A 202 3.99 -8.50 17.34
C THR A 202 4.05 -9.85 16.65
N ASP A 203 5.03 -10.09 15.79
CA ASP A 203 5.24 -11.36 15.10
C ASP A 203 6.48 -12.09 15.68
N PRO A 204 6.30 -13.20 16.40
CA PRO A 204 7.43 -13.94 16.99
C PRO A 204 8.35 -14.59 15.95
N ASP A 205 7.92 -14.71 14.68
CA ASP A 205 8.77 -15.17 13.58
C ASP A 205 9.56 -14.03 12.90
N ALA A 206 9.38 -12.79 13.35
CA ALA A 206 10.15 -11.65 12.85
C ALA A 206 11.63 -11.79 13.23
N VAL A 207 12.51 -11.44 12.30
CA VAL A 207 13.96 -11.47 12.53
C VAL A 207 14.32 -10.60 13.74
N GLY A 208 15.00 -11.18 14.73
CA GLY A 208 15.41 -10.46 15.94
C GLY A 208 14.26 -10.09 16.89
N PHE A 209 13.12 -10.79 16.82
CA PHE A 209 11.91 -10.47 17.59
C PHE A 209 12.17 -10.19 19.08
N ARG A 210 12.95 -11.05 19.78
CA ARG A 210 13.29 -10.85 21.18
C ARG A 210 14.02 -9.53 21.43
N ASP A 211 15.03 -9.26 20.64
CA ASP A 211 15.84 -8.05 20.79
C ASP A 211 15.02 -6.80 20.42
N ASN A 212 14.14 -6.92 19.44
CA ASN A 212 13.17 -5.89 19.09
C ASN A 212 12.21 -5.59 20.25
N LEU A 213 11.69 -6.63 20.96
CA LEU A 213 10.85 -6.43 22.13
C LEU A 213 11.61 -5.71 23.27
N LEU A 214 12.83 -6.12 23.56
CA LEU A 214 13.63 -5.48 24.61
C LEU A 214 13.89 -4.01 24.28
N LYS A 215 14.30 -3.73 23.04
CA LYS A 215 14.45 -2.35 22.54
C LYS A 215 13.14 -1.56 22.58
N PHE A 216 12.02 -2.22 22.30
CA PHE A 216 10.70 -1.60 22.38
C PHE A 216 10.36 -1.17 23.82
N GLY A 217 10.70 -2.00 24.82
CA GLY A 217 10.62 -1.64 26.24
C GLY A 217 11.47 -0.43 26.59
N GLU A 218 12.73 -0.41 26.12
CA GLU A 218 13.67 0.70 26.37
C GLU A 218 13.14 2.03 25.83
N ILE A 219 12.72 2.07 24.54
CA ILE A 219 12.28 3.32 23.91
C ILE A 219 10.93 3.81 24.44
N THR A 220 10.11 2.91 24.98
CA THR A 220 8.79 3.26 25.55
C THR A 220 8.81 3.46 27.06
N GLY A 221 9.84 2.96 27.74
CA GLY A 221 9.92 2.95 29.20
C GLY A 221 8.86 2.06 29.86
N ALA A 222 8.41 1.00 29.15
CA ALA A 222 7.45 0.03 29.66
C ALA A 222 8.12 -1.34 29.88
N ASP A 223 7.62 -2.10 30.86
CA ASP A 223 8.12 -3.45 31.12
C ASP A 223 7.48 -4.47 30.20
N VAL A 224 8.15 -4.74 29.06
CA VAL A 224 7.70 -5.69 28.04
C VAL A 224 7.88 -7.16 28.42
N THR A 225 8.34 -7.46 29.64
CA THR A 225 8.45 -8.84 30.15
C THR A 225 7.12 -9.36 30.71
N ASN A 226 6.15 -8.48 30.91
CA ASN A 226 4.79 -8.84 31.27
C ASN A 226 3.79 -8.32 30.19
N TRP A 227 2.66 -9.02 30.06
CA TRP A 227 1.68 -8.74 29.01
C TRP A 227 1.11 -7.32 29.06
N ASP A 228 0.71 -6.87 30.23
CA ASP A 228 0.14 -5.53 30.41
C ASP A 228 1.15 -4.43 30.06
N GLY A 229 2.41 -4.63 30.42
CA GLY A 229 3.50 -3.74 30.06
C GLY A 229 3.80 -3.73 28.57
N LEU A 230 3.69 -4.89 27.88
CA LEU A 230 3.80 -4.96 26.43
C LEU A 230 2.69 -4.14 25.75
N ILE A 231 1.44 -4.28 26.21
CA ILE A 231 0.32 -3.49 25.68
C ILE A 231 0.48 -2.00 25.99
N GLU A 232 0.98 -1.65 27.18
CA GLU A 232 1.30 -0.26 27.53
C GLU A 232 2.42 0.31 26.63
N ALA A 233 3.43 -0.48 26.27
CA ALA A 233 4.46 -0.07 25.29
C ALA A 233 3.84 0.30 23.94
N HIS A 234 2.91 -0.52 23.43
CA HIS A 234 2.17 -0.20 22.21
C HIS A 234 1.34 1.08 22.36
N ARG A 235 0.64 1.26 23.48
CA ARG A 235 -0.16 2.48 23.74
C ARG A 235 0.72 3.75 23.69
N ARG A 236 1.87 3.73 24.35
CA ARG A 236 2.82 4.85 24.33
C ARG A 236 3.37 5.11 22.92
N ARG A 237 3.68 4.04 22.19
CA ARG A 237 4.27 4.18 20.86
C ARG A 237 3.27 4.70 19.84
N ARG A 238 2.03 4.22 19.86
CA ARG A 238 0.92 4.73 19.04
C ARG A 238 0.67 6.21 19.33
N ALA A 239 0.68 6.62 20.60
CA ALA A 239 0.58 8.03 20.98
C ALA A 239 1.74 8.87 20.43
N TYR A 240 2.95 8.32 20.35
CA TYR A 240 4.09 8.98 19.70
C TYR A 240 3.89 9.16 18.20
N PHE A 241 3.46 8.13 17.49
CA PHE A 241 3.19 8.21 16.04
C PHE A 241 2.07 9.22 15.71
N ARG A 242 1.04 9.28 16.55
CA ARG A 242 -0.04 10.26 16.39
C ARG A 242 0.45 11.73 16.45
N LYS A 243 1.52 12.04 17.15
CA LYS A 243 2.12 13.38 17.16
C LYS A 243 2.62 13.79 15.77
N PHE A 244 2.94 12.82 14.91
CA PHE A 244 3.40 13.03 13.55
C PHE A 244 2.32 12.71 12.51
N GLY A 245 1.04 12.74 12.92
CA GLY A 245 -0.11 12.68 12.05
C GLY A 245 -0.61 11.27 11.73
N ALA A 246 -0.14 10.23 12.41
CA ALA A 246 -0.67 8.88 12.20
C ALA A 246 -2.16 8.80 12.54
N THR A 247 -2.95 8.30 11.59
CA THR A 247 -4.37 7.99 11.76
C THR A 247 -4.68 6.52 11.63
N ALA A 248 -3.69 5.72 11.20
CA ALA A 248 -3.85 4.30 10.95
C ALA A 248 -2.66 3.48 11.47
N THR A 249 -2.94 2.19 11.69
CA THR A 249 -1.94 1.14 11.87
C THR A 249 -1.96 0.23 10.66
N ASP A 250 -0.87 -0.54 10.46
CA ASP A 250 -0.73 -1.50 9.37
C ASP A 250 -0.21 -2.83 9.93
N HIS A 251 -0.86 -3.94 9.58
CA HIS A 251 -0.55 -5.27 10.09
C HIS A 251 -0.38 -6.25 8.92
N GLY A 252 0.87 -6.59 8.61
CA GLY A 252 1.25 -7.52 7.56
C GLY A 252 1.38 -8.94 8.09
N VAL A 253 0.27 -9.64 8.26
CA VAL A 253 0.23 -10.98 8.89
C VAL A 253 0.10 -12.11 7.87
N PRO A 254 0.65 -13.33 8.14
CA PRO A 254 0.54 -14.45 7.22
C PRO A 254 -0.91 -14.97 7.07
N THR A 255 -1.72 -14.86 8.12
CA THR A 255 -3.12 -15.28 8.15
C THR A 255 -4.00 -14.21 8.81
N ALA A 256 -5.31 -14.29 8.64
CA ALA A 256 -6.28 -13.43 9.34
C ALA A 256 -6.65 -13.96 10.74
N PHE A 257 -5.92 -14.94 11.25
CA PHE A 257 -6.22 -15.57 12.53
C PHE A 257 -6.12 -14.60 13.71
N THR A 258 -7.10 -14.67 14.61
CA THR A 258 -7.17 -13.90 15.85
C THR A 258 -7.50 -14.82 17.03
N ALA A 259 -7.06 -14.45 18.23
CA ALA A 259 -7.31 -15.20 19.47
C ALA A 259 -7.76 -14.26 20.58
N ASP A 260 -8.51 -14.81 21.55
CA ASP A 260 -8.84 -14.14 22.82
C ASP A 260 -8.53 -15.06 23.98
N LEU A 261 -7.26 -15.05 24.39
CA LEU A 261 -6.70 -15.94 25.41
C LEU A 261 -6.83 -15.36 26.81
N PRO A 262 -6.97 -16.20 27.85
CA PRO A 262 -6.82 -15.76 29.25
C PRO A 262 -5.44 -15.15 29.51
N LEU A 263 -5.34 -14.23 30.46
CA LEU A 263 -4.08 -13.53 30.79
C LEU A 263 -2.92 -14.48 31.11
N ALA A 264 -3.18 -15.58 31.83
CA ALA A 264 -2.16 -16.56 32.17
C ALA A 264 -1.54 -17.24 30.92
N GLU A 265 -2.37 -17.50 29.89
CA GLU A 265 -1.89 -18.10 28.63
C GLU A 265 -1.10 -17.08 27.79
N LYS A 266 -1.58 -15.82 27.72
CA LYS A 266 -0.85 -14.72 27.09
C LYS A 266 0.54 -14.54 27.69
N GLN A 267 0.62 -14.49 29.00
CA GLN A 267 1.89 -14.35 29.73
C GLN A 267 2.82 -15.55 29.48
N ALA A 268 2.28 -16.77 29.50
CA ALA A 268 3.07 -17.96 29.22
C ALA A 268 3.66 -17.98 27.80
N LEU A 269 2.92 -17.50 26.82
CA LEU A 269 3.41 -17.34 25.42
C LEU A 269 4.52 -16.27 25.35
N LEU A 270 4.34 -15.13 26.02
CA LEU A 270 5.34 -14.05 26.08
C LEU A 270 6.62 -14.54 26.76
N ASP A 271 6.50 -15.23 27.89
CA ASP A 271 7.65 -15.79 28.65
C ASP A 271 8.46 -16.78 27.78
N LYS A 272 7.79 -17.58 26.96
CA LYS A 272 8.45 -18.50 26.03
C LYS A 272 9.13 -17.73 24.91
N ALA A 273 8.45 -16.77 24.28
CA ALA A 273 8.98 -15.96 23.19
C ALA A 273 10.23 -15.15 23.59
N LEU A 274 10.29 -14.71 24.84
CA LEU A 274 11.47 -14.03 25.41
C LEU A 274 12.65 -14.99 25.67
N LYS A 275 12.40 -16.29 25.78
CA LYS A 275 13.46 -17.30 26.01
C LYS A 275 13.97 -17.92 24.70
N GLY A 276 13.16 -17.94 23.66
CA GLY A 276 13.55 -18.54 22.38
C GLY A 276 12.39 -18.61 21.38
N PRO A 277 12.61 -19.24 20.23
CA PRO A 277 11.56 -19.36 19.21
C PRO A 277 10.38 -20.19 19.71
N LEU A 278 9.18 -19.76 19.32
CA LEU A 278 7.93 -20.48 19.58
C LEU A 278 7.74 -21.61 18.53
N SER A 279 6.94 -22.61 18.88
CA SER A 279 6.42 -23.54 17.86
C SER A 279 5.48 -22.78 16.90
N ALA A 280 5.25 -23.32 15.69
CA ALA A 280 4.38 -22.68 14.70
C ALA A 280 2.96 -22.39 15.24
N VAL A 281 2.41 -23.31 16.07
CA VAL A 281 1.10 -23.12 16.70
C VAL A 281 1.13 -21.99 17.74
N GLU A 282 2.16 -21.96 18.58
CA GLU A 282 2.31 -20.91 19.60
C GLU A 282 2.58 -19.54 18.96
N ALA A 283 3.35 -19.50 17.88
CA ALA A 283 3.59 -18.26 17.11
C ALA A 283 2.29 -17.72 16.51
N GLU A 284 1.46 -18.60 15.96
CA GLU A 284 0.15 -18.22 15.42
C GLU A 284 -0.79 -17.71 16.53
N LEU A 285 -0.83 -18.38 17.68
CA LEU A 285 -1.62 -17.92 18.83
C LEU A 285 -1.14 -16.56 19.34
N PHE A 286 0.17 -16.34 19.42
CA PHE A 286 0.74 -15.06 19.84
C PHE A 286 0.34 -13.93 18.87
N ARG A 287 0.56 -14.13 17.54
CA ARG A 287 0.14 -13.16 16.52
C ARG A 287 -1.34 -12.87 16.59
N GLY A 288 -2.16 -13.92 16.64
CA GLY A 288 -3.62 -13.79 16.71
C GLY A 288 -4.09 -13.03 17.94
N GLN A 289 -3.45 -13.27 19.10
CA GLN A 289 -3.75 -12.50 20.30
C GLN A 289 -3.33 -11.04 20.15
N MET A 290 -2.14 -10.78 19.59
CA MET A 290 -1.69 -9.40 19.34
C MET A 290 -2.62 -8.65 18.39
N MET A 291 -3.18 -9.31 17.35
CA MET A 291 -4.18 -8.71 16.47
C MET A 291 -5.43 -8.26 17.24
N THR A 292 -5.91 -9.08 18.19
CA THR A 292 -7.04 -8.73 19.05
C THR A 292 -6.70 -7.56 19.99
N GLU A 293 -5.50 -7.53 20.58
CA GLU A 293 -5.06 -6.39 21.39
C GLU A 293 -4.94 -5.10 20.58
N MET A 294 -4.41 -5.18 19.34
CA MET A 294 -4.31 -4.02 18.45
C MET A 294 -5.69 -3.45 18.08
N ALA A 295 -6.70 -4.31 17.90
CA ALA A 295 -8.08 -3.86 17.70
C ALA A 295 -8.64 -3.15 18.95
N GLY A 296 -8.36 -3.68 20.15
CA GLY A 296 -8.69 -3.02 21.40
C GLY A 296 -8.08 -1.63 21.52
N LEU A 297 -6.77 -1.49 21.25
CA LEU A 297 -6.09 -0.19 21.23
C LEU A 297 -6.66 0.75 20.14
N SER A 298 -7.09 0.22 18.99
CA SER A 298 -7.73 1.02 17.95
C SER A 298 -9.12 1.51 18.37
N ALA A 299 -9.87 0.74 19.17
CA ALA A 299 -11.09 1.21 19.81
C ALA A 299 -10.83 2.30 20.88
N GLU A 300 -9.70 2.20 21.62
CA GLU A 300 -9.31 3.18 22.64
C GLU A 300 -8.87 4.52 22.02
N ASP A 301 -7.96 4.50 21.04
CA ASP A 301 -7.30 5.69 20.53
C ASP A 301 -7.85 6.22 19.20
N GLY A 302 -8.76 5.46 18.57
CA GLY A 302 -9.42 5.82 17.33
C GLY A 302 -8.59 5.64 16.06
N MET A 303 -7.36 5.09 16.13
CA MET A 303 -6.59 4.80 14.93
C MET A 303 -7.24 3.67 14.12
N VAL A 304 -7.25 3.84 12.80
CA VAL A 304 -7.81 2.85 11.87
C VAL A 304 -6.86 1.66 11.77
N MET A 305 -7.37 0.45 11.92
CA MET A 305 -6.58 -0.77 11.82
C MET A 305 -6.64 -1.32 10.40
N GLN A 306 -5.50 -1.42 9.73
CA GLN A 306 -5.39 -2.07 8.41
C GLN A 306 -4.85 -3.48 8.60
N ILE A 307 -5.51 -4.48 8.01
CA ILE A 307 -5.09 -5.88 8.05
C ILE A 307 -4.75 -6.33 6.63
N HIS A 308 -3.46 -6.57 6.39
CA HIS A 308 -2.88 -7.08 5.16
C HIS A 308 -2.50 -8.55 5.35
N ALA A 309 -3.47 -9.46 5.20
CA ALA A 309 -3.27 -10.88 5.45
C ALA A 309 -3.12 -11.70 4.15
N GLY A 310 -2.45 -12.86 4.27
CA GLY A 310 -2.41 -13.86 3.20
C GLY A 310 -1.24 -13.73 2.23
N SER A 311 -0.08 -13.27 2.69
CA SER A 311 1.16 -13.30 1.91
C SER A 311 2.18 -14.25 2.54
N ARG A 312 2.62 -15.26 1.78
CA ARG A 312 3.82 -16.02 2.14
C ARG A 312 5.04 -15.26 1.69
N ARG A 313 5.73 -14.67 2.65
CA ARG A 313 6.91 -13.82 2.43
C ARG A 313 8.15 -14.64 2.08
N ASN A 314 9.05 -14.03 1.27
CA ASN A 314 10.40 -14.50 1.03
C ASN A 314 10.46 -15.97 0.55
N THR A 315 9.61 -16.36 -0.41
CA THR A 315 9.54 -17.75 -0.91
C THR A 315 10.83 -18.20 -1.62
N ASP A 316 11.66 -17.25 -2.09
CA ASP A 316 13.01 -17.51 -2.59
C ASP A 316 14.03 -17.26 -1.47
N SER A 317 14.43 -18.37 -0.81
CA SER A 317 15.38 -18.32 0.29
C SER A 317 16.79 -17.86 -0.13
N GLY A 318 17.19 -18.11 -1.38
CA GLY A 318 18.48 -17.68 -1.92
C GLY A 318 18.54 -16.17 -2.10
N LEU A 319 17.48 -15.57 -2.65
CA LEU A 319 17.36 -14.10 -2.73
C LEU A 319 17.28 -13.48 -1.33
N PHE A 320 16.49 -14.06 -0.43
CA PHE A 320 16.38 -13.56 0.93
C PHE A 320 17.74 -13.55 1.66
N ALA A 321 18.52 -14.64 1.54
CA ALA A 321 19.84 -14.75 2.18
C ALA A 321 20.85 -13.73 1.63
N THR A 322 20.73 -13.34 0.35
CA THR A 322 21.70 -12.45 -0.31
C THR A 322 21.27 -10.99 -0.35
N ARG A 323 19.98 -10.69 -0.25
CA ARG A 323 19.42 -9.34 -0.45
C ARG A 323 18.42 -8.90 0.61
N GLY A 324 17.96 -9.80 1.46
CA GLY A 324 16.92 -9.51 2.46
C GLY A 324 15.50 -9.58 1.90
N PRO A 325 14.53 -8.97 2.60
CA PRO A 325 13.11 -9.02 2.25
C PRO A 325 12.76 -8.14 1.04
N ASN A 326 11.53 -8.28 0.56
CA ASN A 326 10.93 -7.44 -0.51
C ASN A 326 11.57 -7.61 -1.89
N MET A 327 12.07 -8.80 -2.19
CA MET A 327 12.72 -9.12 -3.47
C MET A 327 11.72 -9.61 -4.55
N GLY A 328 10.44 -9.29 -4.43
CA GLY A 328 9.41 -9.73 -5.38
C GLY A 328 9.07 -11.22 -5.28
N ALA A 329 9.54 -11.90 -4.23
CA ALA A 329 9.38 -13.33 -3.99
C ALA A 329 8.26 -13.66 -2.98
N ASP A 330 7.37 -12.73 -2.72
CA ASP A 330 6.21 -12.90 -1.86
C ASP A 330 5.01 -13.38 -2.70
N ILE A 331 4.33 -14.42 -2.25
CA ILE A 331 3.28 -15.10 -3.03
C ILE A 331 1.97 -15.12 -2.22
N PRO A 332 0.82 -14.81 -2.88
CA PRO A 332 -0.49 -14.92 -2.26
C PRO A 332 -0.80 -16.32 -1.76
N THR A 333 -1.49 -16.41 -0.62
CA THR A 333 -2.00 -17.67 -0.05
C THR A 333 -3.49 -17.56 0.23
N ARG A 334 -4.15 -18.73 0.39
CA ARG A 334 -5.55 -18.77 0.84
C ARG A 334 -5.68 -18.08 2.19
N THR A 335 -6.78 -17.33 2.36
CA THR A 335 -7.07 -16.61 3.59
C THR A 335 -8.48 -16.96 4.07
N ASP A 336 -8.60 -17.44 5.30
CA ASP A 336 -9.88 -17.62 6.00
C ASP A 336 -10.15 -16.37 6.85
N TRP A 337 -11.05 -15.53 6.37
CA TRP A 337 -11.41 -14.29 7.06
C TRP A 337 -12.50 -14.51 8.11
N VAL A 338 -13.48 -15.36 7.83
CA VAL A 338 -14.62 -15.60 8.73
C VAL A 338 -14.17 -16.30 10.01
N GLY A 339 -13.47 -17.43 9.86
CA GLY A 339 -12.93 -18.17 11.00
C GLY A 339 -11.82 -17.38 11.70
N GLY A 340 -10.94 -16.75 10.91
CA GLY A 340 -9.79 -16.00 11.42
C GLY A 340 -10.17 -14.80 12.29
N LEU A 341 -11.09 -13.95 11.86
CA LEU A 341 -11.48 -12.75 12.61
C LEU A 341 -12.51 -13.00 13.71
N ASN A 342 -13.00 -14.23 13.89
CA ASN A 342 -14.12 -14.51 14.81
C ASN A 342 -13.84 -14.07 16.25
N ALA A 343 -12.65 -14.34 16.81
CA ALA A 343 -12.32 -13.95 18.17
C ALA A 343 -12.28 -12.42 18.36
N LEU A 344 -11.64 -11.70 17.44
CA LEU A 344 -11.54 -10.25 17.44
C LEU A 344 -12.91 -9.60 17.30
N LEU A 345 -13.73 -10.05 16.34
CA LEU A 345 -15.05 -9.47 16.08
C LEU A 345 -16.04 -9.78 17.19
N SER A 346 -16.00 -10.98 17.79
CA SER A 346 -16.82 -11.31 18.95
C SER A 346 -16.53 -10.39 20.15
N LYS A 347 -15.27 -9.98 20.31
CA LYS A 347 -14.85 -9.12 21.42
C LYS A 347 -15.05 -7.64 21.15
N TYR A 348 -14.67 -7.16 19.96
CA TYR A 348 -14.59 -5.74 19.65
C TYR A 348 -15.44 -5.30 18.46
N GLY A 349 -16.09 -6.21 17.73
CA GLY A 349 -16.81 -5.88 16.49
C GLY A 349 -17.91 -4.81 16.63
N HIS A 350 -18.42 -4.62 17.84
CA HIS A 350 -19.39 -3.58 18.18
C HIS A 350 -18.79 -2.42 19.00
N ALA A 351 -17.47 -2.37 19.17
CA ALA A 351 -16.84 -1.28 19.92
C ALA A 351 -17.02 0.06 19.20
N PRO A 352 -17.52 1.11 19.88
CA PRO A 352 -17.72 2.41 19.27
C PRO A 352 -16.43 2.98 18.71
N GLY A 353 -16.47 3.49 17.48
CA GLY A 353 -15.33 4.15 16.85
C GLY A 353 -14.25 3.22 16.29
N LEU A 354 -14.31 1.92 16.53
CA LEU A 354 -13.42 0.96 15.88
C LEU A 354 -13.64 0.98 14.36
N ARG A 355 -12.54 1.02 13.61
CA ARG A 355 -12.53 0.90 12.16
C ARG A 355 -11.41 -0.04 11.74
N ILE A 356 -11.77 -1.08 10.97
CA ILE A 356 -10.83 -2.08 10.45
C ILE A 356 -11.00 -2.13 8.93
N LEU A 357 -9.91 -2.00 8.20
CA LEU A 357 -9.86 -2.14 6.75
C LEU A 357 -9.21 -3.47 6.40
N LEU A 358 -9.90 -4.28 5.58
CA LEU A 358 -9.48 -5.63 5.22
C LEU A 358 -8.90 -5.63 3.82
N PHE A 359 -7.63 -6.05 3.69
CA PHE A 359 -6.91 -6.18 2.42
C PHE A 359 -6.55 -7.63 2.18
N THR A 360 -6.97 -8.19 1.05
CA THR A 360 -6.72 -9.57 0.70
C THR A 360 -5.86 -9.71 -0.57
N LEU A 361 -5.04 -10.75 -0.62
CA LEU A 361 -4.41 -11.25 -1.85
C LEU A 361 -5.18 -12.45 -2.43
N ASP A 362 -6.19 -12.94 -1.72
CA ASP A 362 -7.07 -14.02 -2.17
C ASP A 362 -8.39 -13.42 -2.69
N GLU A 363 -8.44 -13.13 -4.00
CA GLU A 363 -9.64 -12.57 -4.64
C GLU A 363 -10.89 -13.45 -4.46
N THR A 364 -10.72 -14.75 -4.22
CA THR A 364 -11.85 -15.67 -4.02
C THR A 364 -12.63 -15.38 -2.75
N THR A 365 -12.09 -14.58 -1.84
CA THR A 365 -12.72 -14.21 -0.58
C THR A 365 -13.60 -12.96 -0.68
N TYR A 366 -13.51 -12.16 -1.74
CA TYR A 366 -14.28 -10.93 -1.85
C TYR A 366 -15.78 -11.15 -1.74
N ALA A 367 -16.40 -11.89 -2.65
CA ALA A 367 -17.82 -12.14 -2.64
C ALA A 367 -18.25 -13.13 -1.55
N ARG A 368 -17.40 -14.10 -1.21
CA ARG A 368 -17.73 -15.16 -0.26
C ARG A 368 -17.69 -14.70 1.19
N GLU A 369 -16.72 -13.83 1.55
CA GLU A 369 -16.41 -13.51 2.95
C GLU A 369 -16.40 -11.98 3.20
N LEU A 370 -15.51 -11.24 2.53
CA LEU A 370 -15.23 -9.84 2.86
C LEU A 370 -16.43 -8.92 2.65
N ALA A 371 -17.12 -9.04 1.53
CA ALA A 371 -18.28 -8.20 1.23
C ALA A 371 -19.46 -8.49 2.17
N PRO A 372 -19.85 -9.75 2.43
CA PRO A 372 -20.86 -10.05 3.46
C PRO A 372 -20.47 -9.60 4.86
N MET A 373 -19.19 -9.74 5.25
CA MET A 373 -18.70 -9.28 6.56
C MET A 373 -18.79 -7.76 6.69
N ALA A 374 -18.31 -7.02 5.69
CA ALA A 374 -18.38 -5.55 5.68
C ALA A 374 -19.82 -5.03 5.59
N GLY A 375 -20.72 -5.77 4.95
CA GLY A 375 -22.15 -5.47 4.91
C GLY A 375 -22.88 -5.72 6.24
N HIS A 376 -22.26 -6.37 7.21
CA HIS A 376 -22.82 -6.67 8.54
C HIS A 376 -22.12 -5.93 9.69
N TRP A 377 -20.79 -6.00 9.75
CA TRP A 377 -20.03 -5.44 10.86
C TRP A 377 -19.73 -3.95 10.64
N ALA A 378 -20.30 -3.09 11.47
CA ALA A 378 -20.12 -1.63 11.35
C ALA A 378 -18.65 -1.16 11.47
N CYS A 379 -17.79 -1.95 12.10
CA CYS A 379 -16.37 -1.67 12.21
C CYS A 379 -15.56 -2.02 10.94
N LEU A 380 -16.12 -2.83 10.02
CA LEU A 380 -15.37 -3.33 8.86
C LEU A 380 -15.62 -2.50 7.60
N MET A 381 -14.57 -2.33 6.80
CA MET A 381 -14.67 -1.90 5.41
C MET A 381 -13.73 -2.77 4.55
N VAL A 382 -14.12 -2.98 3.29
CA VAL A 382 -13.27 -3.67 2.32
C VAL A 382 -12.27 -2.66 1.76
N GLY A 383 -10.98 -2.95 1.93
CA GLY A 383 -9.88 -2.20 1.30
C GLY A 383 -9.90 -2.34 -0.22
N PRO A 384 -9.31 -1.40 -0.97
CA PRO A 384 -9.17 -1.55 -2.42
C PRO A 384 -8.29 -2.75 -2.77
N PRO A 385 -8.29 -3.19 -4.05
CA PRO A 385 -7.43 -4.27 -4.51
C PRO A 385 -5.98 -3.99 -4.14
N TRP A 386 -5.40 -4.96 -3.45
CA TRP A 386 -4.04 -4.90 -2.97
C TRP A 386 -3.10 -5.64 -3.93
N TRP A 387 -1.83 -5.56 -3.74
CA TRP A 387 -0.71 -6.16 -4.46
C TRP A 387 -1.11 -7.34 -5.40
N PHE A 388 -0.67 -7.31 -6.64
CA PHE A 388 -1.08 -8.16 -7.77
C PHE A 388 -2.51 -7.93 -8.32
N HIS A 389 -3.44 -7.42 -7.51
CA HIS A 389 -4.83 -7.17 -7.90
C HIS A 389 -5.16 -5.68 -8.07
N ASP A 390 -4.21 -4.80 -7.79
CA ASP A 390 -4.24 -3.35 -8.02
C ASP A 390 -4.11 -2.99 -9.51
N SER A 391 -4.55 -3.88 -10.36
CA SER A 391 -4.54 -3.81 -11.83
C SER A 391 -5.92 -3.42 -12.38
N PRO A 392 -6.04 -2.94 -13.64
CA PRO A 392 -7.34 -2.66 -14.23
C PRO A 392 -8.32 -3.83 -14.15
N LEU A 393 -7.87 -5.05 -14.47
CA LEU A 393 -8.72 -6.24 -14.39
C LEU A 393 -9.02 -6.65 -12.94
N GLY A 394 -8.06 -6.49 -12.01
CA GLY A 394 -8.29 -6.76 -10.60
C GLY A 394 -9.29 -5.79 -9.99
N ILE A 395 -9.21 -4.49 -10.33
CA ILE A 395 -10.18 -3.47 -9.92
C ILE A 395 -11.60 -3.80 -10.43
N ARG A 396 -11.74 -4.25 -11.68
CA ARG A 396 -13.04 -4.68 -12.23
C ARG A 396 -13.63 -5.83 -11.43
N ARG A 397 -12.86 -6.90 -11.23
CA ARG A 397 -13.31 -8.06 -10.45
C ARG A 397 -13.68 -7.68 -9.02
N TYR A 398 -12.91 -6.80 -8.40
CA TYR A 398 -13.19 -6.27 -7.07
C TYR A 398 -14.54 -5.55 -7.01
N LEU A 399 -14.79 -4.61 -7.93
CA LEU A 399 -16.05 -3.87 -7.99
C LEU A 399 -17.25 -4.81 -8.21
N ASP A 400 -17.12 -5.76 -9.16
CA ASP A 400 -18.15 -6.75 -9.45
C ASP A 400 -18.47 -7.66 -8.24
N GLN A 401 -17.46 -8.04 -7.46
CA GLN A 401 -17.62 -8.99 -6.35
C GLN A 401 -18.03 -8.35 -5.02
N VAL A 402 -17.75 -7.06 -4.83
CA VAL A 402 -17.92 -6.41 -3.51
C VAL A 402 -19.20 -5.60 -3.45
N VAL A 403 -19.55 -4.87 -4.51
CA VAL A 403 -20.60 -3.85 -4.46
C VAL A 403 -21.97 -4.40 -4.10
N GLU A 404 -22.37 -5.55 -4.65
CA GLU A 404 -23.73 -6.09 -4.46
C GLU A 404 -24.05 -6.50 -3.01
N THR A 405 -23.03 -6.81 -2.22
CA THR A 405 -23.21 -7.30 -0.84
C THR A 405 -22.72 -6.31 0.21
N ALA A 406 -21.62 -5.61 -0.04
CA ALA A 406 -21.11 -4.58 0.87
C ALA A 406 -21.73 -3.20 0.63
N GLY A 407 -22.09 -2.89 -0.61
CA GLY A 407 -22.45 -1.54 -1.04
C GLY A 407 -21.26 -0.58 -1.10
N PHE A 408 -21.39 0.53 -1.80
CA PHE A 408 -20.31 1.51 -1.98
C PHE A 408 -19.83 2.14 -0.66
N ALA A 409 -20.72 2.30 0.31
CA ALA A 409 -20.43 2.94 1.59
C ALA A 409 -19.45 2.13 2.48
N ASN A 410 -19.37 0.82 2.29
CA ASN A 410 -18.48 -0.08 3.04
C ASN A 410 -17.19 -0.41 2.28
N MET A 411 -16.91 0.30 1.20
CA MET A 411 -15.64 0.27 0.47
C MET A 411 -14.76 1.44 0.95
N ALA A 412 -13.50 1.14 1.26
CA ALA A 412 -12.58 2.13 1.86
C ALA A 412 -12.06 3.23 0.89
N GLY A 413 -12.57 3.27 -0.35
CA GLY A 413 -12.03 4.14 -1.39
C GLY A 413 -10.74 3.57 -1.96
N PHE A 414 -9.80 4.44 -2.34
CA PHE A 414 -8.55 4.01 -2.95
C PHE A 414 -7.33 4.43 -2.12
N ASN A 415 -6.33 3.58 -2.09
CA ASN A 415 -4.95 3.89 -1.78
C ASN A 415 -4.06 3.34 -2.90
N ASP A 416 -2.94 3.97 -3.15
CA ASP A 416 -2.04 3.56 -4.22
C ASP A 416 -1.01 2.51 -3.78
N ASP A 417 -0.78 2.35 -2.49
CA ASP A 417 0.13 1.39 -1.85
C ASP A 417 1.44 1.20 -2.63
N THR A 418 2.12 2.29 -2.91
CA THR A 418 3.30 2.28 -3.77
C THR A 418 4.55 2.80 -3.08
N ARG A 419 5.70 2.32 -3.54
CA ARG A 419 7.04 2.88 -3.24
C ARG A 419 7.46 3.94 -4.27
N ALA A 420 6.86 3.91 -5.46
CA ALA A 420 7.24 4.76 -6.58
C ALA A 420 6.42 6.05 -6.60
N LEU A 421 6.99 7.15 -6.13
CA LEU A 421 6.32 8.46 -6.06
C LEU A 421 5.69 8.87 -7.41
N LEU A 422 6.36 8.64 -8.52
CA LEU A 422 5.85 9.01 -9.85
C LEU A 422 4.69 8.13 -10.32
N SER A 423 4.45 6.97 -9.71
CA SER A 423 3.33 6.10 -10.06
C SER A 423 2.03 6.48 -9.33
N ILE A 424 2.08 7.30 -8.28
CA ILE A 424 0.89 7.72 -7.52
C ILE A 424 -0.20 8.31 -8.43
N PRO A 425 0.07 9.36 -9.25
CA PRO A 425 -0.97 9.91 -10.14
C PRO A 425 -1.45 8.89 -11.18
N ALA A 426 -0.58 7.98 -11.65
CA ALA A 426 -0.95 6.93 -12.58
C ALA A 426 -1.95 5.93 -11.98
N ARG A 427 -1.69 5.49 -10.74
CA ARG A 427 -2.55 4.53 -10.02
C ARG A 427 -3.92 5.15 -9.73
N HIS A 428 -3.96 6.41 -9.29
CA HIS A 428 -5.22 7.14 -9.08
C HIS A 428 -5.99 7.37 -10.38
N ASP A 429 -5.30 7.66 -11.51
CA ASP A 429 -5.94 7.77 -12.83
C ASP A 429 -6.57 6.43 -13.26
N VAL A 430 -5.85 5.32 -13.11
CA VAL A 430 -6.36 3.97 -13.40
C VAL A 430 -7.60 3.65 -12.54
N TRP A 431 -7.53 3.90 -11.24
CA TRP A 431 -8.67 3.69 -10.34
C TRP A 431 -9.90 4.51 -10.78
N ARG A 432 -9.72 5.81 -10.99
CA ARG A 432 -10.81 6.72 -11.39
C ARG A 432 -11.45 6.28 -12.71
N ARG A 433 -10.66 5.84 -13.68
CA ARG A 433 -11.16 5.32 -14.96
C ARG A 433 -11.95 4.03 -14.82
N GLU A 434 -11.45 3.09 -14.01
CA GLU A 434 -12.14 1.82 -13.81
C GLU A 434 -13.43 1.98 -12.98
N VAL A 435 -13.44 2.85 -11.98
CA VAL A 435 -14.66 3.23 -11.25
C VAL A 435 -15.68 3.87 -12.21
N CYS A 436 -15.27 4.86 -13.00
CA CYS A 436 -16.18 5.51 -13.96
C CYS A 436 -16.69 4.54 -15.04
N ARG A 437 -15.84 3.61 -15.48
CA ARG A 437 -16.24 2.52 -16.38
C ARG A 437 -17.33 1.64 -15.76
N PHE A 438 -17.15 1.22 -14.51
CA PHE A 438 -18.10 0.37 -13.77
C PHE A 438 -19.44 1.09 -13.57
N LEU A 439 -19.38 2.34 -13.09
CA LEU A 439 -20.58 3.14 -12.85
C LEU A 439 -21.33 3.48 -14.14
N ALA A 440 -20.60 3.71 -15.24
CA ALA A 440 -21.21 3.93 -16.56
C ALA A 440 -22.00 2.70 -17.03
N GLN A 441 -21.51 1.50 -16.74
CA GLN A 441 -22.27 0.27 -17.03
C GLN A 441 -23.54 0.18 -16.21
N LEU A 442 -23.47 0.40 -14.88
CA LEU A 442 -24.66 0.41 -14.01
C LEU A 442 -25.69 1.46 -14.45
N ALA A 443 -25.24 2.64 -14.88
CA ALA A 443 -26.13 3.69 -15.37
C ALA A 443 -26.76 3.31 -16.72
N ALA A 444 -25.99 2.74 -17.66
CA ALA A 444 -26.50 2.26 -18.95
C ALA A 444 -27.51 1.12 -18.80
N GLU A 445 -27.34 0.29 -17.77
CA GLU A 445 -28.25 -0.80 -17.42
C GLU A 445 -29.46 -0.34 -16.54
N HIS A 446 -29.57 0.96 -16.25
CA HIS A 446 -30.61 1.55 -15.39
C HIS A 446 -30.64 1.00 -13.94
N ARG A 447 -29.53 0.49 -13.43
CA ARG A 447 -29.36 0.04 -12.06
C ARG A 447 -29.16 1.20 -11.07
N ILE A 448 -28.57 2.30 -11.54
CA ILE A 448 -28.45 3.58 -10.84
C ILE A 448 -28.73 4.73 -11.81
N SER A 449 -29.13 5.88 -11.31
CA SER A 449 -29.26 7.10 -12.11
C SER A 449 -27.89 7.71 -12.44
N GLY A 450 -27.79 8.53 -13.50
CA GLY A 450 -26.57 9.28 -13.80
C GLY A 450 -26.09 10.17 -12.66
N LYS A 451 -27.04 10.79 -11.92
CA LYS A 451 -26.71 11.61 -10.75
C LYS A 451 -26.12 10.79 -9.59
N GLU A 452 -26.64 9.62 -9.32
CA GLU A 452 -26.06 8.69 -8.33
C GLU A 452 -24.68 8.23 -8.76
N ALA A 453 -24.48 7.93 -10.05
CA ALA A 453 -23.17 7.57 -10.60
C ALA A 453 -22.11 8.67 -10.37
N GLU A 454 -22.45 9.96 -10.55
CA GLU A 454 -21.56 11.08 -10.23
C GLU A 454 -21.20 11.15 -8.75
N ILE A 455 -22.18 11.00 -7.86
CA ILE A 455 -21.96 10.99 -6.39
C ILE A 455 -20.99 9.84 -6.03
N VAL A 456 -21.29 8.62 -6.47
CA VAL A 456 -20.49 7.44 -6.16
C VAL A 456 -19.08 7.53 -6.79
N ALA A 457 -18.95 8.10 -7.98
CA ALA A 457 -17.65 8.31 -8.61
C ALA A 457 -16.74 9.18 -7.72
N ARG A 458 -17.29 10.26 -7.14
CA ARG A 458 -16.57 11.12 -6.19
C ARG A 458 -16.28 10.40 -4.88
N GLU A 459 -17.27 9.68 -4.32
CA GLU A 459 -17.11 8.92 -3.07
C GLU A 459 -15.96 7.92 -3.19
N LEU A 460 -15.94 7.08 -4.22
CA LEU A 460 -14.91 6.06 -4.42
C LEU A 460 -13.54 6.65 -4.80
N SER A 461 -13.51 7.82 -5.44
CA SER A 461 -12.26 8.46 -5.89
C SER A 461 -11.62 9.36 -4.83
N TYR A 462 -12.36 9.76 -3.78
CA TYR A 462 -11.88 10.73 -2.81
C TYR A 462 -12.51 10.61 -1.42
N ASP A 463 -13.85 10.75 -1.30
CA ASP A 463 -14.51 10.95 0.00
C ASP A 463 -14.41 9.71 0.89
N ASN A 464 -14.54 8.49 0.33
CA ASN A 464 -14.46 7.23 1.08
C ASN A 464 -13.07 7.03 1.70
N ALA A 465 -11.99 7.35 0.99
CA ALA A 465 -10.65 7.25 1.54
C ALA A 465 -10.47 8.17 2.75
N LYS A 466 -10.93 9.40 2.66
CA LYS A 466 -10.90 10.35 3.80
C LYS A 466 -11.72 9.83 4.98
N LYS A 467 -12.95 9.37 4.74
CA LYS A 467 -13.81 8.81 5.78
C LYS A 467 -13.24 7.54 6.41
N ALA A 468 -12.72 6.62 5.59
CA ALA A 468 -12.17 5.36 6.06
C ALA A 468 -10.95 5.55 6.96
N TYR A 469 -10.06 6.48 6.59
CA TYR A 469 -8.82 6.77 7.33
C TYR A 469 -8.93 7.93 8.33
N LYS A 470 -10.13 8.50 8.51
CA LYS A 470 -10.41 9.61 9.44
C LYS A 470 -9.48 10.84 9.21
N LEU A 471 -9.34 11.23 7.93
CA LEU A 471 -8.49 12.32 7.45
C LEU A 471 -9.23 13.66 7.34
#